data_1c76f2760ec651071de436e8a478d1f2
#
_entry.id   1c76f2760ec651071de436e8a478d1f2
#
_cell.length_a   1.000
_cell.length_b   1.000
_cell.length_c   1.000
_cell.angle_alpha   90.00
_cell.angle_beta   90.00
_cell.angle_gamma   90.00
#
_symmetry.space_group_name_H-M   'P 1'
#
loop_
_entity.id
_entity.type
_entity.pdbx_description
1 polymer ?
#
loop_
_entity_poly.entity_id
_entity_poly.type
_entity_poly.pdbx_seq_one_letter_code
_entity_poly.pdbx_strand_id
1 'polypeptide(L)'
;MKKINKYLILIILIIITSNVFGQKFKKPQNLPRYDFQKLHFGFTLGINSLNFNVKKNSDFLANDTLLQLYSRSQKGFNLGIVSNLRLGKYTDLRFVPALVFGERYISYGFLDTISSTNQSIKRIESTLIDFPFYIKYKSERYNNFRTYVLGGFKYSYDIASKDEIDDEGKQIVKLKKHDLMGEIGFGIDFYLEFFKFSPQIKINYGILNLISNDNTLYTNSINRLSTNGWMLSFTFE
;
A
#
# COMPACT_ATOMS: atom_id res chain seq x y z
N MET A 1 -40.63 3.47 -17.95
CA MET A 1 -39.59 2.94 -18.84
C MET A 1 -38.38 3.90 -18.83
N LYS A 2 -37.26 3.48 -18.22
CA LYS A 2 -36.03 4.31 -18.13
C LYS A 2 -35.41 4.44 -19.54
N LYS A 3 -35.22 5.66 -20.01
CA LYS A 3 -34.49 5.93 -21.26
C LYS A 3 -33.07 5.44 -21.09
N ILE A 4 -32.74 4.30 -21.66
CA ILE A 4 -31.36 3.83 -21.77
C ILE A 4 -30.58 4.84 -22.57
N ASN A 5 -29.54 5.36 -21.99
CA ASN A 5 -28.73 6.44 -22.57
C ASN A 5 -28.13 5.95 -23.90
N LYS A 6 -28.41 6.62 -25.03
CA LYS A 6 -27.93 6.25 -26.38
C LYS A 6 -26.42 6.03 -26.41
N TYR A 7 -25.69 6.79 -25.61
CA TYR A 7 -24.24 6.67 -25.48
C TYR A 7 -23.79 5.36 -24.82
N LEU A 8 -24.59 4.82 -23.87
CA LEU A 8 -24.29 3.54 -23.23
C LEU A 8 -24.40 2.39 -24.26
N ILE A 9 -25.43 2.43 -25.11
CA ILE A 9 -25.60 1.44 -26.18
C ILE A 9 -24.45 1.56 -27.20
N LEU A 10 -24.05 2.78 -27.56
CA LEU A 10 -22.94 3.03 -28.49
C LEU A 10 -21.60 2.49 -27.93
N ILE A 11 -21.34 2.71 -26.64
CA ILE A 11 -20.13 2.20 -25.98
C ILE A 11 -20.15 0.65 -25.93
N ILE A 12 -21.27 0.04 -25.63
CA ILE A 12 -21.42 -1.42 -25.64
C ILE A 12 -21.23 -1.98 -27.06
N LEU A 13 -21.76 -1.30 -28.07
CA LEU A 13 -21.58 -1.70 -29.48
C LEU A 13 -20.13 -1.63 -29.92
N ILE A 14 -19.39 -0.60 -29.52
CA ILE A 14 -17.94 -0.44 -29.80
C ILE A 14 -17.13 -1.53 -29.11
N ILE A 15 -17.48 -1.91 -27.88
CA ILE A 15 -16.80 -3.01 -27.15
C ILE A 15 -17.03 -4.38 -27.80
N ILE A 16 -18.22 -4.60 -28.39
CA ILE A 16 -18.57 -5.87 -29.05
C ILE A 16 -17.90 -6.01 -30.42
N THR A 17 -17.66 -4.90 -31.14
CA THR A 17 -17.03 -4.91 -32.49
C THR A 17 -15.52 -5.09 -32.45
N SER A 18 -14.87 -5.07 -31.30
CA SER A 18 -13.42 -5.23 -31.17
C SER A 18 -12.90 -6.67 -31.27
N ASN A 19 -13.67 -7.64 -31.80
CA ASN A 19 -13.15 -8.94 -32.20
C ASN A 19 -12.31 -8.84 -33.48
N VAL A 20 -11.22 -8.08 -33.40
CA VAL A 20 -10.20 -8.10 -34.44
C VAL A 20 -9.45 -9.42 -34.28
N PHE A 21 -9.75 -10.39 -35.10
CA PHE A 21 -8.92 -11.58 -35.31
C PHE A 21 -7.58 -11.16 -35.93
N GLY A 22 -6.73 -10.53 -35.13
CA GLY A 22 -5.35 -10.28 -35.50
C GLY A 22 -4.66 -11.59 -35.76
N GLN A 23 -4.07 -11.73 -36.95
CA GLN A 23 -3.23 -12.87 -37.32
C GLN A 23 -2.25 -13.13 -36.16
N LYS A 24 -2.24 -14.34 -35.61
CA LYS A 24 -1.32 -14.76 -34.54
C LYS A 24 0.11 -14.86 -35.09
N PHE A 25 0.75 -13.72 -35.35
CA PHE A 25 2.20 -13.70 -35.49
C PHE A 25 2.77 -14.10 -34.12
N LYS A 26 3.29 -15.33 -34.03
CA LYS A 26 4.08 -15.76 -32.86
C LYS A 26 5.35 -14.91 -32.86
N LYS A 27 5.32 -13.78 -32.18
CA LYS A 27 6.53 -13.01 -31.91
C LYS A 27 7.50 -13.90 -31.13
N PRO A 28 8.81 -13.84 -31.40
CA PRO A 28 9.79 -14.58 -30.62
C PRO A 28 9.63 -14.24 -29.13
N GLN A 29 9.71 -15.24 -28.26
CA GLN A 29 9.62 -15.03 -26.83
C GLN A 29 10.96 -14.49 -26.31
N ASN A 30 10.93 -13.31 -25.73
CA ASN A 30 12.07 -12.74 -25.00
C ASN A 30 12.31 -13.55 -23.72
N LEU A 31 13.54 -13.65 -23.28
CA LEU A 31 13.92 -14.37 -22.05
C LEU A 31 13.32 -15.78 -21.96
N PRO A 32 13.54 -16.68 -22.96
CA PRO A 32 12.86 -17.97 -23.02
C PRO A 32 13.23 -18.91 -21.85
N ARG A 33 14.43 -18.74 -21.26
CA ARG A 33 14.90 -19.54 -20.12
C ARG A 33 14.47 -19.00 -18.77
N TYR A 34 13.96 -17.77 -18.71
CA TYR A 34 13.57 -17.11 -17.46
C TYR A 34 12.55 -17.91 -16.67
N ASP A 35 11.54 -18.42 -17.33
CA ASP A 35 10.46 -19.16 -16.68
C ASP A 35 10.90 -20.53 -16.12
N PHE A 36 12.08 -21.04 -16.49
CA PHE A 36 12.63 -22.30 -15.99
C PHE A 36 13.56 -22.15 -14.79
N GLN A 37 14.06 -20.96 -14.55
CA GLN A 37 14.90 -20.69 -13.39
C GLN A 37 14.07 -20.75 -12.12
N LYS A 38 14.65 -21.33 -11.05
CA LYS A 38 13.95 -21.47 -9.77
C LYS A 38 13.97 -20.17 -8.94
N LEU A 39 15.04 -19.40 -9.05
CA LEU A 39 15.25 -18.21 -8.25
C LEU A 39 15.57 -17.02 -9.16
N HIS A 40 14.89 -15.91 -8.92
CA HIS A 40 15.11 -14.64 -9.61
C HIS A 40 15.36 -13.55 -8.58
N PHE A 41 16.25 -12.64 -8.93
CA PHE A 41 16.53 -11.45 -8.16
C PHE A 41 16.26 -10.21 -9.00
N GLY A 42 15.97 -9.12 -8.31
CA GLY A 42 15.74 -7.85 -8.94
C GLY A 42 15.64 -6.72 -7.93
N PHE A 43 15.27 -5.58 -8.40
CA PHE A 43 15.00 -4.44 -7.53
C PHE A 43 13.63 -3.84 -7.86
N THR A 44 13.08 -3.11 -6.92
CA THR A 44 11.79 -2.42 -7.07
C THR A 44 11.91 -1.00 -6.60
N LEU A 45 11.30 -0.11 -7.37
CA LEU A 45 11.12 1.30 -7.04
C LEU A 45 9.64 1.60 -7.09
N GLY A 46 9.16 2.51 -6.25
CA GLY A 46 7.75 2.85 -6.30
C GLY A 46 7.41 4.11 -5.53
N ILE A 47 6.16 4.50 -5.69
CA ILE A 47 5.50 5.53 -4.92
C ILE A 47 4.45 4.91 -4.03
N ASN A 48 4.30 5.45 -2.85
CA ASN A 48 3.30 4.99 -1.88
C ASN A 48 2.49 6.17 -1.35
N SER A 49 1.36 5.84 -0.75
CA SER A 49 0.57 6.78 0.02
C SER A 49 0.04 6.04 1.24
N LEU A 50 0.70 6.25 2.37
CA LEU A 50 0.33 5.66 3.64
C LEU A 50 -0.62 6.58 4.39
N ASN A 51 -1.62 5.99 5.04
CA ASN A 51 -2.59 6.69 5.85
C ASN A 51 -2.84 5.94 7.15
N PHE A 52 -3.48 6.59 8.11
CA PHE A 52 -3.98 5.93 9.31
C PHE A 52 -5.49 5.71 9.21
N ASN A 53 -5.92 4.52 9.58
CA ASN A 53 -7.30 4.24 9.90
C ASN A 53 -7.49 4.47 11.39
N VAL A 54 -8.21 5.53 11.74
CA VAL A 54 -8.39 6.01 13.12
C VAL A 54 -9.77 5.60 13.60
N LYS A 55 -9.85 4.76 14.64
CA LYS A 55 -11.09 4.51 15.39
C LYS A 55 -11.09 5.39 16.63
N LYS A 56 -12.07 6.26 16.72
CA LYS A 56 -12.26 7.18 17.82
C LYS A 56 -12.72 6.44 19.08
N ASN A 57 -12.36 6.95 20.25
CA ASN A 57 -12.89 6.47 21.52
C ASN A 57 -14.27 7.11 21.76
N SER A 58 -15.31 6.29 21.99
CA SER A 58 -16.69 6.75 22.22
C SER A 58 -16.82 7.60 23.50
N ASP A 59 -16.08 7.26 24.55
CA ASP A 59 -16.17 7.94 25.84
C ASP A 59 -15.56 9.34 25.78
N PHE A 60 -14.64 9.55 24.84
CA PHE A 60 -13.99 10.84 24.62
C PHE A 60 -14.87 11.81 23.79
N LEU A 61 -15.73 11.26 22.92
CA LEU A 61 -16.69 12.03 22.15
C LEU A 61 -17.83 12.57 23.02
N ALA A 62 -18.13 11.93 24.18
CA ALA A 62 -19.14 12.38 25.11
C ALA A 62 -18.75 13.66 25.90
N ASN A 63 -17.46 14.02 25.91
CA ASN A 63 -16.93 15.16 26.65
C ASN A 63 -16.85 16.47 25.83
N ASP A 64 -17.52 16.56 24.67
CA ASP A 64 -17.66 17.73 23.79
C ASP A 64 -16.39 18.53 23.45
N THR A 65 -15.22 18.08 23.90
CA THR A 65 -13.95 18.81 23.72
C THR A 65 -13.29 18.53 22.37
N LEU A 66 -13.47 17.33 21.80
CA LEU A 66 -12.90 16.92 20.51
C LEU A 66 -13.97 16.85 19.43
N LEU A 67 -14.04 17.86 18.57
CA LEU A 67 -15.02 17.96 17.49
C LEU A 67 -14.61 17.13 16.25
N GLN A 68 -13.30 17.06 15.96
CA GLN A 68 -12.84 16.47 14.71
C GLN A 68 -11.51 15.73 14.89
N LEU A 69 -11.46 14.51 14.34
CA LEU A 69 -10.26 13.69 14.29
C LEU A 69 -10.23 12.95 12.94
N TYR A 70 -9.25 13.28 12.11
CA TYR A 70 -9.04 12.63 10.82
C TYR A 70 -7.57 12.50 10.47
N SER A 71 -7.25 11.50 9.65
CA SER A 71 -5.91 11.31 9.12
C SER A 71 -5.84 11.74 7.67
N ARG A 72 -4.68 12.27 7.28
CA ARG A 72 -4.37 12.64 5.89
C ARG A 72 -3.06 11.99 5.47
N SER A 73 -3.07 11.36 4.30
CA SER A 73 -1.87 10.76 3.71
C SER A 73 -1.04 11.77 2.94
N GLN A 74 0.26 11.53 2.90
CA GLN A 74 1.19 12.14 1.96
C GLN A 74 1.74 11.07 1.01
N LYS A 75 2.27 11.54 -0.13
CA LYS A 75 2.98 10.68 -1.05
C LYS A 75 4.39 10.43 -0.53
N GLY A 76 4.81 9.19 -0.59
CA GLY A 76 6.15 8.76 -0.27
C GLY A 76 6.73 7.93 -1.41
N PHE A 77 7.93 7.41 -1.20
CA PHE A 77 8.58 6.52 -2.13
C PHE A 77 9.11 5.29 -1.41
N ASN A 78 9.36 4.25 -2.17
CA ASN A 78 9.93 3.01 -1.67
C ASN A 78 10.95 2.45 -2.65
N LEU A 79 11.95 1.80 -2.10
CA LEU A 79 12.96 1.06 -2.84
C LEU A 79 13.23 -0.27 -2.13
N GLY A 80 13.44 -1.33 -2.91
CA GLY A 80 13.62 -2.65 -2.33
C GLY A 80 14.30 -3.63 -3.27
N ILE A 81 14.67 -4.77 -2.70
CA ILE A 81 15.27 -5.90 -3.41
C ILE A 81 14.21 -6.97 -3.56
N VAL A 82 14.12 -7.56 -4.74
CA VAL A 82 13.17 -8.63 -5.02
C VAL A 82 13.90 -9.96 -5.04
N SER A 83 13.37 -10.91 -4.30
CA SER A 83 13.73 -12.32 -4.38
C SER A 83 12.46 -13.11 -4.68
N ASN A 84 12.44 -13.83 -5.78
CA ASN A 84 11.28 -14.55 -6.27
C ASN A 84 11.64 -16.02 -6.48
N LEU A 85 11.08 -16.90 -5.67
CA LEU A 85 11.26 -18.35 -5.74
C LEU A 85 10.07 -19.00 -6.46
N ARG A 86 10.34 -19.66 -7.56
CA ARG A 86 9.33 -20.43 -8.30
C ARG A 86 8.96 -21.70 -7.54
N LEU A 87 7.71 -21.81 -7.10
CA LEU A 87 7.16 -23.00 -6.47
C LEU A 87 6.49 -23.93 -7.48
N GLY A 88 5.93 -23.37 -8.55
CA GLY A 88 5.21 -24.14 -9.58
C GLY A 88 5.07 -23.40 -10.90
N LYS A 89 4.26 -23.95 -11.80
CA LYS A 89 4.01 -23.34 -13.12
C LYS A 89 3.36 -21.96 -12.97
N TYR A 90 2.45 -21.81 -12.03
CA TYR A 90 1.63 -20.60 -11.84
C TYR A 90 1.89 -19.89 -10.52
N THR A 91 2.70 -20.47 -9.64
CA THR A 91 2.85 -19.97 -8.26
C THR A 91 4.30 -19.69 -7.94
N ASP A 92 4.58 -18.50 -7.41
CA ASP A 92 5.88 -18.12 -6.87
C ASP A 92 5.72 -17.63 -5.43
N LEU A 93 6.75 -17.87 -4.61
CA LEU A 93 6.96 -17.21 -3.33
C LEU A 93 7.86 -16.00 -3.58
N ARG A 94 7.41 -14.81 -3.17
CA ARG A 94 8.13 -13.56 -3.36
C ARG A 94 8.41 -12.89 -2.03
N PHE A 95 9.67 -12.53 -1.81
CA PHE A 95 10.14 -11.76 -0.68
C PHE A 95 10.79 -10.47 -1.18
N VAL A 96 10.36 -9.31 -0.63
CA VAL A 96 10.77 -8.00 -1.14
C VAL A 96 11.15 -7.06 -0.01
N PRO A 97 12.28 -7.29 0.70
CA PRO A 97 12.72 -6.33 1.69
C PRO A 97 12.87 -4.94 1.07
N ALA A 98 12.31 -3.94 1.74
CA ALA A 98 12.23 -2.60 1.18
C ALA A 98 12.35 -1.52 2.25
N LEU A 99 12.96 -0.38 1.87
CA LEU A 99 12.88 0.87 2.61
C LEU A 99 11.71 1.67 2.07
N VAL A 100 10.84 2.12 2.97
CA VAL A 100 9.64 2.88 2.65
C VAL A 100 9.67 4.18 3.41
N PHE A 101 9.64 5.28 2.67
CA PHE A 101 9.59 6.63 3.22
C PHE A 101 8.18 7.18 3.02
N GLY A 102 7.62 7.72 4.09
CA GLY A 102 6.28 8.28 4.03
C GLY A 102 6.01 9.23 5.19
N GLU A 103 5.07 10.13 4.95
CA GLU A 103 4.57 11.04 5.95
C GLU A 103 3.08 10.86 6.11
N ARG A 104 2.60 11.04 7.33
CA ARG A 104 1.19 10.95 7.68
C ARG A 104 0.84 12.08 8.64
N TYR A 105 -0.38 12.59 8.51
CA TYR A 105 -0.86 13.66 9.39
C TYR A 105 -2.09 13.19 10.14
N ILE A 106 -2.16 13.53 11.43
CA ILE A 106 -3.37 13.41 12.24
C ILE A 106 -3.78 14.82 12.61
N SER A 107 -4.99 15.18 12.23
CA SER A 107 -5.59 16.49 12.53
C SER A 107 -6.62 16.35 13.63
N TYR A 108 -6.45 17.12 14.67
CA TYR A 108 -7.34 17.23 15.82
C TYR A 108 -8.02 18.59 15.78
N GLY A 109 -9.34 18.62 15.91
CA GLY A 109 -10.12 19.85 16.08
C GLY A 109 -10.74 19.87 17.47
N PHE A 110 -10.34 20.84 18.30
CA PHE A 110 -10.87 21.02 19.65
C PHE A 110 -11.85 22.20 19.67
N LEU A 111 -12.86 22.11 20.53
CA LEU A 111 -13.76 23.22 20.82
C LEU A 111 -13.01 24.20 21.77
N ASP A 112 -12.82 25.42 21.34
CA ASP A 112 -12.28 26.47 22.20
C ASP A 112 -13.40 27.39 22.68
N THR A 113 -13.38 27.73 23.95
CA THR A 113 -14.45 28.49 24.68
C THR A 113 -14.66 29.91 24.16
N ILE A 114 -13.78 30.44 23.29
CA ILE A 114 -13.75 31.85 22.88
C ILE A 114 -13.86 32.05 21.35
N SER A 115 -14.47 31.15 20.57
CA SER A 115 -14.84 31.40 19.18
C SER A 115 -13.95 30.90 18.04
N SER A 116 -13.04 29.96 18.21
CA SER A 116 -12.29 29.40 17.08
C SER A 116 -12.02 27.91 17.29
N THR A 117 -12.31 27.12 16.29
CA THR A 117 -11.88 25.71 16.25
C THR A 117 -10.34 25.69 16.18
N ASN A 118 -9.68 25.42 17.29
CA ASN A 118 -8.22 25.22 17.30
C ASN A 118 -7.90 23.89 16.61
N GLN A 119 -7.31 23.96 15.42
CA GLN A 119 -6.83 22.79 14.71
C GLN A 119 -5.37 22.50 15.09
N SER A 120 -5.12 21.36 15.67
CA SER A 120 -3.77 20.86 15.92
C SER A 120 -3.45 19.76 14.92
N ILE A 121 -2.44 19.98 14.06
CA ILE A 121 -1.96 19.02 13.07
C ILE A 121 -0.68 18.39 13.61
N LYS A 122 -0.71 17.06 13.80
CA LYS A 122 0.47 16.28 14.20
C LYS A 122 1.03 15.59 12.97
N ARG A 123 2.25 15.95 12.60
CA ARG A 123 3.02 15.33 11.52
C ARG A 123 3.79 14.12 12.05
N ILE A 124 3.66 13.00 11.38
CA ILE A 124 4.33 11.75 11.72
C ILE A 124 5.14 11.33 10.49
N GLU A 125 6.44 11.52 10.58
CA GLU A 125 7.40 11.03 9.61
C GLU A 125 7.69 9.56 9.92
N SER A 126 7.68 8.72 8.90
CA SER A 126 7.95 7.30 9.04
C SER A 126 8.98 6.85 8.03
N THR A 127 10.00 6.19 8.53
CA THR A 127 10.97 5.46 7.73
C THR A 127 10.87 3.99 8.09
N LEU A 128 10.19 3.22 7.23
CA LEU A 128 9.89 1.82 7.50
C LEU A 128 10.89 0.91 6.80
N ILE A 129 11.34 -0.12 7.50
CA ILE A 129 11.92 -1.31 6.88
C ILE A 129 10.80 -2.35 6.79
N ASP A 130 10.42 -2.67 5.56
CA ASP A 130 9.37 -3.62 5.25
C ASP A 130 9.97 -4.99 4.92
N PHE A 131 9.36 -6.05 5.45
CA PHE A 131 9.68 -7.46 5.17
C PHE A 131 8.42 -8.19 4.70
N PRO A 132 7.98 -7.97 3.45
CA PRO A 132 6.80 -8.62 2.91
C PRO A 132 7.10 -10.02 2.39
N PHE A 133 6.16 -10.95 2.63
CA PHE A 133 6.11 -12.28 2.06
C PHE A 133 4.83 -12.45 1.27
N TYR A 134 4.93 -12.74 -0.03
CA TYR A 134 3.80 -12.89 -0.92
C TYR A 134 3.77 -14.25 -1.60
N ILE A 135 2.57 -14.76 -1.79
CA ILE A 135 2.29 -15.75 -2.82
C ILE A 135 1.87 -14.98 -4.06
N LYS A 136 2.62 -15.16 -5.16
CA LYS A 136 2.33 -14.58 -6.47
C LYS A 136 1.72 -15.66 -7.34
N TYR A 137 0.46 -15.45 -7.77
CA TYR A 137 -0.22 -16.34 -8.72
C TYR A 137 -0.24 -15.70 -10.11
N LYS A 138 0.32 -16.42 -11.09
CA LYS A 138 0.59 -15.93 -12.45
C LYS A 138 -0.32 -16.59 -13.46
N SER A 139 -0.78 -15.82 -14.47
CA SER A 139 -1.41 -16.37 -15.66
C SER A 139 -0.40 -17.13 -16.53
N GLU A 140 -0.89 -17.81 -17.55
CA GLU A 140 -0.02 -18.24 -18.65
C GLU A 140 0.60 -17.02 -19.34
N ARG A 141 1.81 -17.22 -19.84
CA ARG A 141 2.50 -16.18 -20.60
C ARG A 141 1.91 -16.10 -22.00
N TYR A 142 1.43 -14.94 -22.37
CA TYR A 142 0.97 -14.64 -23.72
C TYR A 142 2.03 -13.78 -24.42
N ASN A 143 2.77 -14.36 -25.37
CA ASN A 143 3.92 -13.73 -26.01
C ASN A 143 4.94 -13.22 -24.97
N ASN A 144 5.05 -11.90 -24.79
CA ASN A 144 6.01 -11.24 -23.94
C ASN A 144 5.38 -10.53 -22.74
N PHE A 145 4.17 -10.93 -22.33
CA PHE A 145 3.56 -10.45 -21.10
C PHE A 145 2.76 -11.53 -20.39
N ARG A 146 2.52 -11.33 -19.10
CA ARG A 146 1.55 -12.08 -18.28
C ARG A 146 1.02 -11.20 -17.16
N THR A 147 -0.18 -11.48 -16.72
CA THR A 147 -0.76 -10.86 -15.54
C THR A 147 -0.54 -11.73 -14.32
N TYR A 148 -0.60 -11.11 -13.14
CA TYR A 148 -0.54 -11.84 -11.88
C TYR A 148 -1.27 -11.10 -10.78
N VAL A 149 -1.68 -11.85 -9.77
CA VAL A 149 -2.13 -11.36 -8.49
C VAL A 149 -1.14 -11.79 -7.43
N LEU A 150 -1.01 -11.01 -6.39
CA LEU A 150 -0.21 -11.37 -5.22
C LEU A 150 -1.00 -11.08 -3.95
N GLY A 151 -0.73 -11.87 -2.92
CA GLY A 151 -1.30 -11.68 -1.60
C GLY A 151 -0.35 -12.20 -0.55
N GLY A 152 -0.34 -11.56 0.61
CA GLY A 152 0.53 -11.97 1.69
C GLY A 152 0.51 -11.03 2.88
N PHE A 153 1.54 -11.18 3.71
CA PHE A 153 1.72 -10.38 4.91
C PHE A 153 3.01 -9.59 4.82
N LYS A 154 3.00 -8.43 5.42
CA LYS A 154 4.14 -7.54 5.54
C LYS A 154 4.35 -7.17 6.99
N TYR A 155 5.53 -7.48 7.49
CA TYR A 155 6.03 -6.93 8.74
C TYR A 155 6.82 -5.66 8.47
N SER A 156 6.54 -4.60 9.22
CA SER A 156 7.19 -3.29 9.09
C SER A 156 7.78 -2.86 10.42
N TYR A 157 9.02 -2.35 10.35
CA TYR A 157 9.71 -1.76 11.48
C TYR A 157 9.97 -0.28 11.22
N ASP A 158 9.42 0.61 12.06
CA ASP A 158 9.58 2.06 11.92
C ASP A 158 10.84 2.53 12.66
N ILE A 159 11.87 2.93 11.90
CA ILE A 159 13.13 3.43 12.45
C ILE A 159 12.96 4.87 12.98
N ALA A 160 12.05 5.64 12.39
CA ALA A 160 11.80 7.03 12.76
C ALA A 160 10.83 7.18 13.95
N SER A 161 10.28 6.06 14.44
CA SER A 161 9.33 6.09 15.57
C SER A 161 9.98 6.60 16.86
N LYS A 162 9.29 7.53 17.50
CA LYS A 162 9.70 8.19 18.76
C LYS A 162 9.06 7.55 19.99
N ASP A 163 8.83 6.25 19.99
CA ASP A 163 8.12 5.53 21.07
C ASP A 163 8.81 5.66 22.45
N GLU A 164 10.15 5.77 22.46
CA GLU A 164 10.98 5.76 23.68
C GLU A 164 11.59 7.13 24.04
N ILE A 165 11.25 8.19 23.30
CA ILE A 165 11.85 9.51 23.56
C ILE A 165 11.10 10.21 24.69
N ASP A 166 11.86 10.70 25.69
CA ASP A 166 11.33 11.57 26.73
C ASP A 166 10.96 12.94 26.12
N ASP A 167 9.68 13.28 26.18
CA ASP A 167 9.10 14.35 25.37
C ASP A 167 9.36 15.77 25.92
N GLU A 168 10.08 15.91 27.03
CA GLU A 168 10.28 17.20 27.69
C GLU A 168 8.98 18.05 27.76
N GLY A 169 7.82 17.40 27.93
CA GLY A 169 6.50 18.04 27.96
C GLY A 169 5.88 18.38 26.60
N LYS A 170 6.49 17.99 25.46
CA LYS A 170 5.87 18.14 24.13
C LYS A 170 4.83 17.05 23.93
N GLN A 171 3.59 17.43 23.64
CA GLN A 171 2.50 16.50 23.37
C GLN A 171 2.67 15.86 21.97
N ILE A 172 3.39 14.73 21.89
CA ILE A 172 3.63 13.95 20.67
C ILE A 172 2.73 12.72 20.70
N VAL A 173 2.25 12.30 19.53
CA VAL A 173 1.54 11.02 19.41
C VAL A 173 2.59 9.91 19.26
N LYS A 174 2.77 9.09 20.29
CA LYS A 174 3.70 7.98 20.27
C LYS A 174 3.10 6.77 19.53
N LEU A 175 3.86 6.23 18.61
CA LEU A 175 3.48 5.06 17.83
C LEU A 175 4.43 3.90 18.11
N LYS A 176 3.89 2.70 18.15
CA LYS A 176 4.69 1.48 18.25
C LYS A 176 5.55 1.31 17.02
N LYS A 177 6.78 0.83 17.21
CA LYS A 177 7.78 0.60 16.14
C LYS A 177 7.42 -0.54 15.19
N HIS A 178 6.58 -1.48 15.63
CA HIS A 178 6.25 -2.72 14.92
C HIS A 178 4.84 -2.66 14.34
N ASP A 179 4.71 -2.95 13.05
CA ASP A 179 3.41 -3.08 12.39
C ASP A 179 3.35 -4.39 11.59
N LEU A 180 2.18 -4.99 11.54
CA LEU A 180 1.86 -6.16 10.72
C LEU A 180 0.67 -5.81 9.84
N MET A 181 0.85 -5.98 8.52
CA MET A 181 -0.16 -5.64 7.53
C MET A 181 -0.45 -6.84 6.63
N GLY A 182 -1.71 -6.97 6.21
CA GLY A 182 -2.08 -7.77 5.04
C GLY A 182 -1.91 -6.94 3.78
N GLU A 183 -1.40 -7.54 2.70
CA GLU A 183 -1.29 -6.89 1.40
C GLU A 183 -1.88 -7.77 0.30
N ILE A 184 -2.58 -7.12 -0.62
CA ILE A 184 -3.03 -7.72 -1.88
C ILE A 184 -2.60 -6.81 -3.03
N GLY A 185 -2.33 -7.40 -4.19
CA GLY A 185 -1.91 -6.62 -5.34
C GLY A 185 -2.14 -7.32 -6.66
N PHE A 186 -2.08 -6.51 -7.69
CA PHE A 186 -2.18 -6.92 -9.09
C PHE A 186 -1.01 -6.31 -9.86
N GLY A 187 -0.49 -7.05 -10.83
CA GLY A 187 0.58 -6.55 -11.69
C GLY A 187 0.64 -7.26 -13.03
N ILE A 188 1.49 -6.73 -13.90
CA ILE A 188 1.74 -7.27 -15.23
C ILE A 188 3.25 -7.43 -15.39
N ASP A 189 3.68 -8.63 -15.76
CA ASP A 189 5.08 -8.90 -16.14
C ASP A 189 5.23 -8.68 -17.64
N PHE A 190 6.10 -7.76 -18.05
CA PHE A 190 6.55 -7.55 -19.43
C PHE A 190 7.95 -8.13 -19.59
N TYR A 191 8.11 -9.06 -20.51
CA TYR A 191 9.42 -9.66 -20.86
C TYR A 191 10.05 -8.85 -21.96
N LEU A 192 10.97 -7.98 -21.59
CA LEU A 192 11.79 -7.23 -22.53
C LEU A 192 12.96 -8.11 -23.01
N GLU A 193 13.79 -7.62 -23.89
CA GLU A 193 14.90 -8.40 -24.45
C GLU A 193 15.93 -8.80 -23.40
N PHE A 194 16.23 -7.91 -22.42
CA PHE A 194 17.30 -8.07 -21.45
C PHE A 194 16.80 -8.27 -20.01
N PHE A 195 15.60 -7.84 -19.68
CA PHE A 195 15.06 -7.91 -18.32
C PHE A 195 13.54 -8.02 -18.33
N LYS A 196 12.99 -8.42 -17.20
CA LYS A 196 11.56 -8.41 -16.97
C LYS A 196 11.17 -7.13 -16.22
N PHE A 197 10.23 -6.38 -16.77
CA PHE A 197 9.64 -5.19 -16.18
C PHE A 197 8.25 -5.50 -15.65
N SER A 198 7.98 -5.16 -14.39
CA SER A 198 6.72 -5.52 -13.73
C SER A 198 6.12 -4.33 -12.98
N PRO A 199 5.26 -3.52 -13.62
CA PRO A 199 4.41 -2.59 -12.90
C PRO A 199 3.37 -3.34 -12.06
N GLN A 200 3.18 -2.90 -10.80
CA GLN A 200 2.23 -3.50 -9.87
C GLN A 200 1.62 -2.46 -8.95
N ILE A 201 0.35 -2.62 -8.65
CA ILE A 201 -0.37 -1.88 -7.63
C ILE A 201 -0.68 -2.78 -6.46
N LYS A 202 -0.47 -2.29 -5.24
CA LYS A 202 -0.73 -3.01 -3.99
C LYS A 202 -1.56 -2.15 -3.06
N ILE A 203 -2.42 -2.80 -2.29
CA ILE A 203 -3.19 -2.19 -1.20
C ILE A 203 -2.81 -2.93 0.07
N ASN A 204 -2.52 -2.18 1.12
CA ASN A 204 -2.17 -2.70 2.43
C ASN A 204 -3.19 -2.30 3.50
N TYR A 205 -3.35 -3.18 4.48
CA TYR A 205 -4.24 -3.00 5.60
C TYR A 205 -3.59 -3.48 6.89
N GLY A 206 -3.41 -2.57 7.87
CA GLY A 206 -2.79 -2.84 9.16
C GLY A 206 -3.66 -3.69 10.07
N ILE A 207 -3.07 -4.72 10.64
CA ILE A 207 -3.71 -5.66 11.54
C ILE A 207 -3.52 -5.23 13.00
N LEU A 208 -2.35 -4.68 13.33
CA LEU A 208 -2.01 -4.28 14.69
C LEU A 208 -2.58 -2.90 15.06
N ASN A 209 -2.66 -2.65 16.37
CA ASN A 209 -2.93 -1.32 16.91
C ASN A 209 -1.60 -0.63 17.21
N LEU A 210 -1.35 0.47 16.52
CA LEU A 210 -0.09 1.21 16.57
C LEU A 210 -0.03 2.25 17.70
N ILE A 211 -1.15 2.53 18.39
CA ILE A 211 -1.14 3.54 19.43
C ILE A 211 -0.33 3.05 20.64
N SER A 212 0.55 3.88 21.17
CA SER A 212 1.20 3.69 22.45
C SER A 212 0.41 4.41 23.53
N ASN A 213 0.17 3.74 24.68
CA ASN A 213 -0.67 4.30 25.75
C ASN A 213 0.17 5.23 26.64
N ASP A 214 0.22 6.50 26.28
CA ASP A 214 0.96 7.54 27.04
C ASP A 214 0.08 8.38 27.98
N ASN A 215 -1.19 8.02 28.14
CA ASN A 215 -2.18 8.79 28.93
C ASN A 215 -2.28 10.28 28.57
N THR A 216 -1.96 10.64 27.31
CA THR A 216 -2.12 12.01 26.83
C THR A 216 -3.53 12.22 26.27
N LEU A 217 -3.98 13.48 26.20
CA LEU A 217 -5.28 13.86 25.63
C LEU A 217 -5.43 13.32 24.18
N TYR A 218 -4.33 13.31 23.42
CA TYR A 218 -4.31 12.87 22.02
C TYR A 218 -4.40 11.35 21.88
N THR A 219 -3.72 10.59 22.72
CA THR A 219 -3.75 9.11 22.69
C THR A 219 -5.04 8.56 23.25
N ASN A 220 -5.60 9.15 24.30
CA ASN A 220 -6.87 8.74 24.93
C ASN A 220 -8.08 8.94 24.01
N SER A 221 -8.00 9.87 23.04
CA SER A 221 -9.06 10.12 22.06
C SER A 221 -9.14 9.03 20.97
N ILE A 222 -8.12 8.16 20.86
CA ILE A 222 -8.01 7.13 19.83
C ILE A 222 -8.12 5.76 20.47
N ASN A 223 -9.13 4.98 20.08
CA ASN A 223 -9.28 3.60 20.52
C ASN A 223 -8.34 2.66 19.76
N ARG A 224 -8.26 2.83 18.42
CA ARG A 224 -7.39 2.02 17.56
C ARG A 224 -6.84 2.85 16.42
N LEU A 225 -5.56 2.66 16.17
CA LEU A 225 -4.84 3.26 15.05
C LEU A 225 -4.18 2.14 14.25
N SER A 226 -4.52 1.99 12.98
CA SER A 226 -3.90 1.01 12.09
C SER A 226 -3.48 1.66 10.78
N THR A 227 -2.41 1.15 10.16
CA THR A 227 -1.93 1.64 8.86
C THR A 227 -2.81 1.12 7.74
N ASN A 228 -3.14 1.96 6.77
CA ASN A 228 -3.65 1.55 5.48
C ASN A 228 -2.98 2.37 4.37
N GLY A 229 -3.07 1.90 3.14
CA GLY A 229 -2.49 2.65 2.03
C GLY A 229 -2.47 1.88 0.74
N TRP A 230 -1.89 2.53 -0.26
CA TRP A 230 -1.63 1.92 -1.55
C TRP A 230 -0.19 2.19 -1.99
N MET A 231 0.31 1.33 -2.86
CA MET A 231 1.67 1.41 -3.39
C MET A 231 1.65 1.03 -4.87
N LEU A 232 2.20 1.89 -5.70
CA LEU A 232 2.50 1.61 -7.10
C LEU A 232 4.00 1.38 -7.23
N SER A 233 4.39 0.19 -7.66
CA SER A 233 5.79 -0.21 -7.74
C SER A 233 6.15 -0.71 -9.14
N PHE A 234 7.38 -0.46 -9.52
CA PHE A 234 8.00 -0.88 -10.76
C PHE A 234 9.15 -1.81 -10.41
N THR A 235 9.03 -3.06 -10.81
CA THR A 235 10.03 -4.10 -10.52
C THR A 235 10.82 -4.45 -11.76
N PHE A 236 12.11 -4.64 -11.61
CA PHE A 236 13.09 -4.99 -12.64
C PHE A 236 13.82 -6.26 -12.21
N GLU A 237 13.63 -7.34 -12.98
CA GLU A 237 14.19 -8.69 -12.70
C GLU A 237 14.89 -9.29 -13.93
#